data_81df67807ffa10a417d9d5b5246ca62a
#
_entry.id   81df67807ffa10a417d9d5b5246ca62a
#
_cell.length_a   1.000
_cell.length_b   1.000
_cell.length_c   1.000
_cell.angle_alpha   90.00
_cell.angle_beta   90.00
_cell.angle_gamma   90.00
#
_symmetry.space_group_name_H-M   'P 1'
#
loop_
_entity.id
_entity.type
_entity.pdbx_description
1 polymer ?
#
loop_
_entity_poly.entity_id
_entity_poly.type
_entity_poly.pdbx_seq_one_letter_code
_entity_poly.pdbx_strand_id
1 'polypeptide(L)'
;MENHRTYRVGLLVERSRAFGRELCEGVITFAQERGDWELHFMDAADVRRRGLRRSMDGFIARVTTDAVAASLAKTGRPVVDLYYGKPRQGFAIVKTMHESVGRLAAEHFLDRRFRNFAYCPYGEGKTSEYCQKSFVRRLRRGGFSCSVYPGGGGAYDFGKYDIISDTISSPRDARRLSKWLASLPKPTALFCPGDLRAWQVATLCREEGIDVPREVAVLGLDNDLLICGAARPMLSSIDPNTREIGRTAAETLAGMMENGVPAKQIVRQIPPSGVVARASTETVPVEPKWLADAAIYVLRNAKKGANASDVFAAAGKSHTTVTHAFRRTFGTSVVEALANARLDEACRLLRDTDMDMGRIAALSGYTSASYFMQSFKSGKKMSPGAWRRAFR
;
A
#
# COMPACT_ATOMS: atom_id res chain seq x y z
N MET A 1 -26.31 -16.40 35.49
CA MET A 1 -26.09 -16.01 34.07
C MET A 1 -25.71 -14.53 34.07
N GLU A 2 -24.45 -14.21 33.90
CA GLU A 2 -24.02 -12.83 33.74
C GLU A 2 -24.68 -12.27 32.49
N ASN A 3 -25.39 -11.17 32.64
CA ASN A 3 -26.08 -10.48 31.56
C ASN A 3 -25.01 -9.78 30.68
N HIS A 4 -24.36 -10.55 29.79
CA HIS A 4 -23.36 -9.97 28.87
C HIS A 4 -24.07 -8.97 27.96
N ARG A 5 -23.76 -7.69 28.16
CA ARG A 5 -24.24 -6.60 27.31
C ARG A 5 -23.76 -6.82 25.89
N THR A 6 -24.67 -6.96 24.93
CA THR A 6 -24.35 -6.99 23.51
C THR A 6 -24.28 -5.55 22.97
N TYR A 7 -23.16 -5.19 22.34
CA TYR A 7 -22.98 -3.90 21.69
C TYR A 7 -23.42 -3.97 20.23
N ARG A 8 -24.27 -3.03 19.82
CA ARG A 8 -24.75 -2.90 18.46
C ARG A 8 -23.89 -1.89 17.70
N VAL A 9 -23.13 -2.35 16.70
CA VAL A 9 -22.15 -1.55 15.97
C VAL A 9 -22.59 -1.34 14.54
N GLY A 10 -22.78 -0.09 14.14
CA GLY A 10 -23.09 0.31 12.77
C GLY A 10 -21.83 0.36 11.91
N LEU A 11 -21.83 -0.34 10.77
CA LEU A 11 -20.70 -0.43 9.85
C LEU A 11 -21.06 0.19 8.50
N LEU A 12 -20.56 1.42 8.27
CA LEU A 12 -20.78 2.20 7.05
C LEU A 12 -19.54 2.14 6.16
N VAL A 13 -19.34 1.02 5.51
CA VAL A 13 -18.20 0.78 4.61
C VAL A 13 -18.74 0.28 3.27
N GLU A 14 -18.29 0.89 2.19
CA GLU A 14 -18.55 0.43 0.83
C GLU A 14 -17.88 -0.93 0.61
N ARG A 15 -18.61 -1.92 0.07
CA ARG A 15 -18.17 -3.34 -0.01
C ARG A 15 -18.01 -3.84 -1.45
N SER A 16 -18.22 -3.00 -2.45
CA SER A 16 -18.04 -3.40 -3.86
C SER A 16 -16.57 -3.63 -4.21
N ARG A 17 -15.64 -3.04 -3.44
CA ARG A 17 -14.18 -3.11 -3.65
C ARG A 17 -13.48 -3.95 -2.59
N ALA A 18 -12.31 -4.49 -2.96
CA ALA A 18 -11.47 -5.26 -2.05
C ALA A 18 -11.15 -4.47 -0.77
N PHE A 19 -10.74 -3.20 -0.90
CA PHE A 19 -10.43 -2.33 0.24
C PHE A 19 -11.56 -2.29 1.28
N GLY A 20 -12.80 -2.06 0.85
CA GLY A 20 -13.94 -2.03 1.76
C GLY A 20 -14.28 -3.40 2.35
N ARG A 21 -14.21 -4.47 1.56
CA ARG A 21 -14.44 -5.85 2.05
C ARG A 21 -13.42 -6.25 3.10
N GLU A 22 -12.15 -6.02 2.85
CA GLU A 22 -11.07 -6.34 3.78
C GLU A 22 -11.12 -5.53 5.09
N LEU A 23 -11.56 -4.26 5.02
CA LEU A 23 -11.87 -3.47 6.22
C LEU A 23 -12.94 -4.18 7.06
N CYS A 24 -14.05 -4.60 6.42
CA CYS A 24 -15.12 -5.33 7.09
C CYS A 24 -14.60 -6.66 7.67
N GLU A 25 -13.77 -7.40 6.95
CA GLU A 25 -13.17 -8.66 7.44
C GLU A 25 -12.36 -8.43 8.72
N GLY A 26 -11.56 -7.37 8.79
CA GLY A 26 -10.82 -7.01 10.01
C GLY A 26 -11.74 -6.70 11.20
N VAL A 27 -12.82 -5.95 10.96
CA VAL A 27 -13.84 -5.66 11.99
C VAL A 27 -14.57 -6.94 12.42
N ILE A 28 -14.98 -7.77 11.46
CA ILE A 28 -15.71 -9.04 11.74
C ILE A 28 -14.84 -9.97 12.57
N THR A 29 -13.57 -10.14 12.23
CA THR A 29 -12.64 -10.98 12.99
C THR A 29 -12.55 -10.52 14.44
N PHE A 30 -12.39 -9.23 14.69
CA PHE A 30 -12.38 -8.68 16.06
C PHE A 30 -13.72 -8.92 16.79
N ALA A 31 -14.84 -8.69 16.13
CA ALA A 31 -16.17 -8.90 16.72
C ALA A 31 -16.41 -10.36 17.11
N GLN A 32 -15.95 -11.32 16.29
CA GLN A 32 -16.02 -12.76 16.56
C GLN A 32 -15.14 -13.16 17.75
N GLU A 33 -13.92 -12.62 17.85
CA GLU A 33 -13.02 -12.87 18.99
C GLU A 33 -13.60 -12.34 20.31
N ARG A 34 -14.31 -11.22 20.28
CA ARG A 34 -14.97 -10.64 21.46
C ARG A 34 -16.23 -11.40 21.87
N GLY A 35 -17.07 -11.75 20.93
CA GLY A 35 -18.32 -12.47 21.15
C GLY A 35 -19.50 -11.65 21.66
N ASP A 36 -19.31 -10.34 21.92
CA ASP A 36 -20.33 -9.43 22.47
C ASP A 36 -20.77 -8.32 21.48
N TRP A 37 -20.41 -8.40 20.20
CA TRP A 37 -20.79 -7.45 19.18
C TRP A 37 -21.82 -7.99 18.19
N GLU A 38 -22.86 -7.19 17.92
CA GLU A 38 -23.84 -7.35 16.83
C GLU A 38 -23.53 -6.30 15.75
N LEU A 39 -23.06 -6.75 14.56
CA LEU A 39 -22.67 -5.87 13.46
C LEU A 39 -23.87 -5.58 12.54
N HIS A 40 -24.10 -4.31 12.26
CA HIS A 40 -25.15 -3.82 11.35
C HIS A 40 -24.54 -3.10 10.17
N PHE A 41 -24.60 -3.71 8.97
CA PHE A 41 -24.19 -3.04 7.74
C PHE A 41 -25.21 -1.95 7.40
N MET A 42 -24.73 -0.72 7.25
CA MET A 42 -25.53 0.47 7.05
C MET A 42 -25.05 1.26 5.83
N ASP A 43 -25.97 1.99 5.22
CA ASP A 43 -25.65 2.99 4.20
C ASP A 43 -25.90 4.44 4.72
N ALA A 44 -25.65 5.45 3.87
CA ALA A 44 -25.86 6.84 4.22
C ALA A 44 -27.35 7.19 4.45
N ALA A 45 -28.30 6.42 3.87
CA ALA A 45 -29.73 6.61 4.10
C ALA A 45 -30.13 6.07 5.46
N ASP A 46 -29.60 4.91 5.86
CA ASP A 46 -29.85 4.29 7.16
C ASP A 46 -29.42 5.21 8.31
N VAL A 47 -28.26 5.86 8.19
CA VAL A 47 -27.78 6.82 9.20
C VAL A 47 -28.72 8.02 9.37
N ARG A 48 -29.47 8.38 8.34
CA ARG A 48 -30.50 9.44 8.43
C ARG A 48 -31.79 8.97 9.12
N ARG A 49 -32.07 7.66 9.14
CA ARG A 49 -33.26 7.10 9.82
C ARG A 49 -33.09 7.12 11.33
N ARG A 50 -33.89 7.96 12.00
CA ARG A 50 -33.77 8.21 13.48
C ARG A 50 -33.82 6.96 14.34
N GLY A 51 -34.70 6.00 14.02
CA GLY A 51 -34.88 4.78 14.80
C GLY A 51 -33.64 3.89 14.77
N LEU A 52 -33.15 3.55 13.58
CA LEU A 52 -32.00 2.67 13.39
C LEU A 52 -30.71 3.28 13.97
N ARG A 53 -30.49 4.57 13.72
CA ARG A 53 -29.34 5.29 14.27
C ARG A 53 -29.27 5.29 15.78
N ARG A 54 -30.43 5.43 16.47
CA ARG A 54 -30.50 5.48 17.94
C ARG A 54 -30.27 4.12 18.62
N SER A 55 -30.46 3.04 17.90
CA SER A 55 -30.27 1.68 18.43
C SER A 55 -28.80 1.24 18.43
N MET A 56 -27.88 2.00 17.81
CA MET A 56 -26.46 1.66 17.79
C MET A 56 -25.73 2.20 19.00
N ASP A 57 -24.71 1.46 19.48
CA ASP A 57 -23.81 1.89 20.55
C ASP A 57 -22.58 2.62 20.00
N GLY A 58 -22.18 2.35 18.76
CA GLY A 58 -21.06 3.01 18.09
C GLY A 58 -21.05 2.76 16.57
N PHE A 59 -20.13 3.45 15.88
CA PHE A 59 -20.05 3.37 14.41
C PHE A 59 -18.60 3.26 13.93
N ILE A 60 -18.39 2.43 12.92
CA ILE A 60 -17.19 2.41 12.08
C ILE A 60 -17.60 2.83 10.68
N ALA A 61 -17.04 3.91 10.15
CA ALA A 61 -17.54 4.52 8.93
C ALA A 61 -16.44 5.08 8.04
N ARG A 62 -16.57 4.93 6.71
CA ARG A 62 -15.87 5.79 5.75
C ARG A 62 -16.69 7.05 5.54
N VAL A 63 -16.33 8.12 6.24
CA VAL A 63 -17.08 9.37 6.23
C VAL A 63 -16.69 10.21 5.01
N THR A 64 -17.38 10.02 3.90
CA THR A 64 -17.05 10.66 2.61
C THR A 64 -17.67 12.06 2.43
N THR A 65 -18.73 12.39 3.17
CA THR A 65 -19.44 13.68 3.06
C THR A 65 -19.69 14.33 4.42
N ASP A 66 -19.76 15.67 4.43
CA ASP A 66 -20.11 16.42 5.65
C ASP A 66 -21.53 16.11 6.14
N ALA A 67 -22.46 15.73 5.25
CA ALA A 67 -23.81 15.34 5.62
C ALA A 67 -23.84 14.03 6.43
N VAL A 68 -23.09 13.01 6.00
CA VAL A 68 -22.93 11.75 6.75
C VAL A 68 -22.26 12.01 8.10
N ALA A 69 -21.21 12.81 8.13
CA ALA A 69 -20.52 13.17 9.37
C ALA A 69 -21.45 13.89 10.36
N ALA A 70 -22.24 14.87 9.89
CA ALA A 70 -23.20 15.58 10.73
C ALA A 70 -24.30 14.64 11.26
N SER A 71 -24.74 13.68 10.46
CA SER A 71 -25.73 12.68 10.88
C SER A 71 -25.18 11.74 11.95
N LEU A 72 -23.93 11.30 11.83
CA LEU A 72 -23.25 10.48 12.82
C LEU A 72 -23.01 11.28 14.11
N ALA A 73 -22.50 12.51 14.03
CA ALA A 73 -22.28 13.37 15.19
C ALA A 73 -23.55 13.60 16.03
N LYS A 74 -24.71 13.77 15.38
CA LYS A 74 -26.00 13.92 16.04
C LYS A 74 -26.44 12.69 16.85
N THR A 75 -25.77 11.55 16.74
CA THR A 75 -26.06 10.38 17.55
C THR A 75 -25.57 10.51 18.97
N GLY A 76 -24.54 11.33 19.21
CA GLY A 76 -23.79 11.38 20.46
C GLY A 76 -23.00 10.09 20.77
N ARG A 77 -22.93 9.16 19.83
CA ARG A 77 -22.21 7.88 19.95
C ARG A 77 -20.80 7.98 19.41
N PRO A 78 -19.83 7.18 19.94
CA PRO A 78 -18.49 7.14 19.40
C PRO A 78 -18.47 6.69 17.94
N VAL A 79 -17.59 7.32 17.15
CA VAL A 79 -17.42 7.04 15.72
C VAL A 79 -15.94 6.86 15.41
N VAL A 80 -15.60 5.81 14.70
CA VAL A 80 -14.27 5.65 14.09
C VAL A 80 -14.39 5.92 12.58
N ASP A 81 -13.74 6.99 12.14
CA ASP A 81 -13.69 7.38 10.73
C ASP A 81 -12.48 6.71 10.05
N LEU A 82 -12.75 5.94 9.00
CA LEU A 82 -11.76 5.24 8.16
C LEU A 82 -11.35 6.06 6.94
N TYR A 83 -11.84 7.28 6.84
CA TYR A 83 -11.54 8.20 5.75
C TYR A 83 -10.82 9.44 6.28
N TYR A 84 -10.32 10.26 5.37
CA TYR A 84 -9.55 11.45 5.72
C TYR A 84 -10.47 12.63 6.08
N GLY A 85 -11.26 12.47 7.15
CA GLY A 85 -12.18 13.49 7.61
C GLY A 85 -11.51 14.69 8.28
N LYS A 86 -12.28 15.79 8.42
CA LYS A 86 -11.90 16.90 9.31
C LYS A 86 -11.98 16.41 10.77
N PRO A 87 -11.09 16.87 11.67
CA PRO A 87 -11.22 16.59 13.09
C PRO A 87 -12.61 16.95 13.62
N ARG A 88 -13.24 16.02 14.34
CA ARG A 88 -14.57 16.21 14.93
C ARG A 88 -14.61 15.61 16.33
N GLN A 89 -15.31 16.30 17.23
CA GLN A 89 -15.54 15.75 18.56
C GLN A 89 -16.33 14.43 18.48
N GLY A 90 -15.93 13.43 19.24
CA GLY A 90 -16.54 12.11 19.23
C GLY A 90 -16.04 11.18 18.12
N PHE A 91 -15.13 11.64 17.26
CA PHE A 91 -14.58 10.85 16.16
C PHE A 91 -13.11 10.49 16.42
N ALA A 92 -12.80 9.21 16.36
CA ALA A 92 -11.43 8.73 16.15
C ALA A 92 -11.16 8.59 14.65
N ILE A 93 -9.89 8.60 14.26
CA ILE A 93 -9.45 8.38 12.87
C ILE A 93 -8.51 7.18 12.85
N VAL A 94 -8.82 6.19 12.02
CA VAL A 94 -7.93 5.07 11.71
C VAL A 94 -7.77 4.98 10.19
N LYS A 95 -6.53 5.05 9.70
CA LYS A 95 -6.27 5.19 8.27
C LYS A 95 -4.94 4.59 7.85
N THR A 96 -4.77 4.37 6.55
CA THR A 96 -3.46 4.04 5.96
C THR A 96 -2.45 5.16 6.18
N MET A 97 -1.21 4.80 6.48
CA MET A 97 -0.07 5.72 6.51
C MET A 97 0.38 6.04 5.07
N HIS A 98 -0.33 6.96 4.41
CA HIS A 98 -0.11 7.27 2.97
C HIS A 98 1.31 7.78 2.66
N GLU A 99 1.99 8.39 3.63
CA GLU A 99 3.39 8.78 3.47
C GLU A 99 4.31 7.57 3.29
N SER A 100 4.04 6.47 3.99
CA SER A 100 4.76 5.21 3.81
C SER A 100 4.45 4.56 2.47
N VAL A 101 3.20 4.68 1.97
CA VAL A 101 2.81 4.18 0.64
C VAL A 101 3.65 4.82 -0.47
N GLY A 102 3.67 6.16 -0.55
CA GLY A 102 4.44 6.86 -1.59
C GLY A 102 5.94 6.61 -1.50
N ARG A 103 6.48 6.52 -0.28
CA ARG A 103 7.88 6.17 -0.05
C ARG A 103 8.19 4.74 -0.53
N LEU A 104 7.35 3.79 -0.17
CA LEU A 104 7.49 2.38 -0.57
C LEU A 104 7.44 2.20 -2.09
N ALA A 105 6.54 2.93 -2.77
CA ALA A 105 6.48 2.96 -4.23
C ALA A 105 7.81 3.44 -4.84
N ALA A 106 8.38 4.53 -4.31
CA ALA A 106 9.65 5.06 -4.79
C ALA A 106 10.82 4.08 -4.53
N GLU A 107 10.87 3.49 -3.34
CA GLU A 107 11.90 2.49 -2.97
C GLU A 107 11.81 1.27 -3.89
N HIS A 108 10.61 0.75 -4.13
CA HIS A 108 10.39 -0.38 -5.05
C HIS A 108 10.99 -0.17 -6.45
N PHE A 109 10.87 1.04 -6.99
CA PHE A 109 11.42 1.38 -8.30
C PHE A 109 12.90 1.71 -8.26
N LEU A 110 13.38 2.39 -7.21
CA LEU A 110 14.81 2.68 -7.02
C LEU A 110 15.63 1.39 -6.88
N ASP A 111 15.11 0.40 -6.16
CA ASP A 111 15.74 -0.93 -6.01
C ASP A 111 15.86 -1.64 -7.37
N ARG A 112 14.91 -1.38 -8.28
CA ARG A 112 14.92 -1.85 -9.67
C ARG A 112 15.75 -0.98 -10.62
N ARG A 113 16.48 0.01 -10.11
CA ARG A 113 17.40 0.87 -10.88
C ARG A 113 16.74 1.74 -11.94
N PHE A 114 15.45 2.01 -11.83
CA PHE A 114 14.83 3.01 -12.69
C PHE A 114 15.46 4.40 -12.48
N ARG A 115 15.46 5.20 -13.55
CA ARG A 115 15.97 6.59 -13.55
C ARG A 115 14.92 7.61 -13.94
N ASN A 116 13.88 7.19 -14.65
CA ASN A 116 12.74 8.02 -15.01
C ASN A 116 11.53 7.59 -14.22
N PHE A 117 10.84 8.56 -13.63
CA PHE A 117 9.72 8.31 -12.72
C PHE A 117 8.51 9.14 -13.11
N ALA A 118 7.34 8.54 -13.00
CA ALA A 118 6.08 9.18 -13.28
C ALA A 118 5.04 8.85 -12.19
N TYR A 119 4.11 9.78 -11.99
CA TYR A 119 2.96 9.62 -11.10
C TYR A 119 1.68 9.93 -11.88
N CYS A 120 0.72 9.01 -11.86
CA CYS A 120 -0.57 9.21 -12.52
C CYS A 120 -1.68 9.26 -11.47
N PRO A 121 -2.14 10.47 -11.06
CA PRO A 121 -3.18 10.62 -10.04
C PRO A 121 -4.52 10.02 -10.50
N TYR A 122 -5.36 9.68 -9.53
CA TYR A 122 -6.71 9.19 -9.76
C TYR A 122 -7.68 10.03 -8.93
N GLY A 123 -8.37 10.98 -9.59
CA GLY A 123 -9.27 11.92 -8.92
C GLY A 123 -8.57 12.95 -8.02
N GLU A 124 -9.37 13.84 -7.45
CA GLU A 124 -8.95 14.88 -6.50
C GLU A 124 -9.13 14.39 -5.06
N GLY A 125 -8.31 13.44 -4.64
CA GLY A 125 -8.40 12.88 -3.28
C GLY A 125 -7.14 13.14 -2.45
N LYS A 126 -7.29 13.41 -1.16
CA LYS A 126 -6.17 13.58 -0.22
C LYS A 126 -5.23 12.38 -0.21
N THR A 127 -5.74 11.17 -0.38
CA THR A 127 -4.93 9.95 -0.53
C THR A 127 -3.94 10.08 -1.67
N SER A 128 -4.43 10.47 -2.87
CA SER A 128 -3.59 10.67 -4.05
C SER A 128 -2.54 11.75 -3.81
N GLU A 129 -2.92 12.88 -3.20
CA GLU A 129 -2.02 13.99 -2.88
C GLU A 129 -0.90 13.59 -1.90
N TYR A 130 -1.23 12.87 -0.82
CA TYR A 130 -0.23 12.43 0.16
C TYR A 130 0.73 11.39 -0.42
N CYS A 131 0.22 10.44 -1.19
CA CYS A 131 1.04 9.45 -1.89
C CYS A 131 1.99 10.15 -2.88
N GLN A 132 1.48 11.11 -3.68
CA GLN A 132 2.28 11.88 -4.62
C GLN A 132 3.40 12.66 -3.92
N LYS A 133 3.04 13.44 -2.89
CA LYS A 133 4.02 14.25 -2.13
C LYS A 133 5.14 13.37 -1.55
N SER A 134 4.78 12.24 -0.98
CA SER A 134 5.75 11.32 -0.39
C SER A 134 6.62 10.62 -1.44
N PHE A 135 6.03 10.16 -2.54
CA PHE A 135 6.73 9.56 -3.68
C PHE A 135 7.76 10.53 -4.26
N VAL A 136 7.32 11.74 -4.62
CA VAL A 136 8.20 12.78 -5.19
C VAL A 136 9.29 13.20 -4.21
N ARG A 137 8.95 13.37 -2.92
CA ARG A 137 9.94 13.72 -1.88
C ARG A 137 11.03 12.64 -1.75
N ARG A 138 10.65 11.36 -1.80
CA ARG A 138 11.63 10.26 -1.71
C ARG A 138 12.54 10.21 -2.93
N LEU A 139 12.01 10.42 -4.12
CA LEU A 139 12.77 10.48 -5.37
C LEU A 139 13.75 11.67 -5.39
N ARG A 140 13.30 12.86 -4.99
CA ARG A 140 14.15 14.06 -4.90
C ARG A 140 15.35 13.89 -3.98
N ARG A 141 15.19 13.16 -2.86
CA ARG A 141 16.30 12.81 -1.97
C ARG A 141 17.34 11.90 -2.64
N GLY A 142 16.98 11.18 -3.67
CA GLY A 142 17.87 10.38 -4.53
C GLY A 142 18.40 11.12 -5.75
N GLY A 143 18.10 12.43 -5.90
CA GLY A 143 18.51 13.24 -7.05
C GLY A 143 17.64 13.06 -8.29
N PHE A 144 16.44 12.50 -8.17
CA PHE A 144 15.55 12.22 -9.30
C PHE A 144 14.36 13.18 -9.37
N SER A 145 13.93 13.49 -10.60
CA SER A 145 12.67 14.16 -10.90
C SER A 145 11.52 13.16 -11.12
N CYS A 146 10.29 13.65 -11.10
CA CYS A 146 9.09 12.87 -11.36
C CYS A 146 8.16 13.64 -12.29
N SER A 147 7.75 13.03 -13.39
CA SER A 147 6.70 13.54 -14.26
C SER A 147 5.33 13.23 -13.64
N VAL A 148 4.52 14.26 -13.39
CA VAL A 148 3.17 14.08 -12.85
C VAL A 148 2.16 14.31 -13.97
N TYR A 149 1.24 13.36 -14.19
CA TYR A 149 0.17 13.53 -15.15
C TYR A 149 -0.72 14.73 -14.76
N PRO A 150 -0.87 15.74 -15.64
CA PRO A 150 -1.59 16.97 -15.30
C PRO A 150 -3.12 16.84 -15.41
N GLY A 151 -3.62 15.67 -15.81
CA GLY A 151 -5.04 15.35 -15.92
C GLY A 151 -5.51 14.42 -14.80
N GLY A 152 -6.78 14.04 -14.85
CA GLY A 152 -7.39 13.14 -13.84
C GLY A 152 -8.14 13.89 -12.74
N GLY A 153 -8.31 15.22 -12.88
CA GLY A 153 -9.21 16.03 -12.05
C GLY A 153 -10.67 15.70 -12.35
N GLY A 154 -11.28 14.93 -11.51
CA GLY A 154 -12.70 14.69 -11.36
C GLY A 154 -12.86 14.09 -9.98
N ALA A 155 -13.75 14.67 -9.15
CA ALA A 155 -14.02 14.12 -7.83
C ALA A 155 -14.42 12.66 -7.99
N TYR A 156 -13.65 11.76 -7.37
CA TYR A 156 -14.02 10.37 -7.27
C TYR A 156 -15.26 10.29 -6.39
N ASP A 157 -16.43 10.11 -7.00
CA ASP A 157 -17.70 9.98 -6.29
C ASP A 157 -17.85 8.52 -5.84
N PHE A 158 -17.46 8.24 -4.61
CA PHE A 158 -17.63 6.92 -3.98
C PHE A 158 -19.11 6.48 -3.90
N GLY A 159 -20.06 7.39 -4.08
CA GLY A 159 -21.49 7.10 -4.00
C GLY A 159 -22.17 6.72 -5.31
N LYS A 160 -21.51 6.99 -6.45
CA LYS A 160 -22.12 6.80 -7.78
C LYS A 160 -21.69 5.54 -8.51
N TYR A 161 -20.64 4.85 -8.06
CA TYR A 161 -20.04 3.75 -8.81
C TYR A 161 -20.07 2.44 -8.06
N ASP A 162 -21.20 1.74 -8.12
CA ASP A 162 -21.29 0.32 -7.75
C ASP A 162 -20.60 -0.58 -8.78
N ILE A 163 -20.31 -0.04 -9.98
CA ILE A 163 -19.69 -0.79 -11.07
C ILE A 163 -18.30 -0.22 -11.29
N ILE A 164 -17.29 -1.07 -11.08
CA ILE A 164 -15.90 -0.79 -11.46
C ILE A 164 -15.81 -0.89 -12.97
N SER A 165 -15.60 0.24 -13.64
CA SER A 165 -15.32 0.27 -15.07
C SER A 165 -13.82 0.39 -15.28
N ASP A 166 -13.25 -0.49 -16.10
CA ASP A 166 -11.88 -0.39 -16.60
C ASP A 166 -11.72 0.74 -17.63
N THR A 167 -12.84 1.21 -18.16
CA THR A 167 -12.88 2.34 -19.09
C THR A 167 -12.59 3.66 -18.38
N ILE A 168 -11.73 4.46 -18.97
CA ILE A 168 -11.56 5.86 -18.56
C ILE A 168 -12.85 6.60 -18.88
N SER A 169 -13.44 7.20 -17.87
CA SER A 169 -14.80 7.81 -17.94
C SER A 169 -14.95 8.92 -19.00
N SER A 170 -13.83 9.41 -19.56
CA SER A 170 -13.82 10.46 -20.57
C SER A 170 -12.88 10.09 -21.73
N PRO A 171 -13.39 9.97 -22.97
CA PRO A 171 -12.55 9.76 -24.18
C PRO A 171 -11.50 10.86 -24.36
N ARG A 172 -11.77 12.07 -23.83
CA ARG A 172 -10.80 13.18 -23.83
C ARG A 172 -9.65 12.93 -22.86
N ASP A 173 -9.93 12.43 -21.65
CA ASP A 173 -8.88 12.08 -20.67
C ASP A 173 -8.06 10.89 -21.17
N ALA A 174 -8.68 9.88 -21.77
CA ALA A 174 -8.01 8.75 -22.39
C ALA A 174 -6.97 9.21 -23.41
N ARG A 175 -7.38 10.05 -24.39
CA ARG A 175 -6.45 10.60 -25.39
C ARG A 175 -5.33 11.46 -24.80
N ARG A 176 -5.60 12.23 -23.74
CA ARG A 176 -4.58 13.04 -23.06
C ARG A 176 -3.59 12.15 -22.32
N LEU A 177 -4.09 11.13 -21.63
CA LEU A 177 -3.26 10.17 -20.90
C LEU A 177 -2.38 9.37 -21.86
N SER A 178 -2.92 8.88 -22.97
CA SER A 178 -2.19 8.18 -24.01
C SER A 178 -1.04 9.02 -24.58
N LYS A 179 -1.30 10.29 -24.94
CA LYS A 179 -0.26 11.22 -25.40
C LYS A 179 0.82 11.46 -24.34
N TRP A 180 0.43 11.59 -23.07
CA TRP A 180 1.40 11.77 -21.99
C TRP A 180 2.24 10.50 -21.77
N LEU A 181 1.66 9.31 -21.79
CA LEU A 181 2.39 8.03 -21.68
C LEU A 181 3.41 7.86 -22.82
N ALA A 182 3.03 8.23 -24.04
CA ALA A 182 3.94 8.20 -25.19
C ALA A 182 5.10 9.19 -25.06
N SER A 183 4.89 10.33 -24.42
CA SER A 183 5.92 11.38 -24.22
C SER A 183 6.92 11.10 -23.10
N LEU A 184 6.65 10.11 -22.24
CA LEU A 184 7.55 9.76 -21.14
C LEU A 184 8.85 9.16 -21.67
N PRO A 185 10.02 9.54 -21.11
CA PRO A 185 11.29 8.88 -21.45
C PRO A 185 11.23 7.42 -21.06
N LYS A 186 11.82 6.54 -21.88
CA LYS A 186 11.79 5.08 -21.66
C LYS A 186 13.18 4.59 -21.20
N PRO A 187 13.27 3.65 -20.27
CA PRO A 187 12.18 3.07 -19.46
C PRO A 187 11.75 4.00 -18.32
N THR A 188 10.44 4.05 -18.02
CA THR A 188 9.83 4.84 -16.93
C THR A 188 9.14 3.95 -15.90
N ALA A 189 9.32 4.26 -14.63
CA ALA A 189 8.59 3.70 -13.50
C ALA A 189 7.39 4.57 -13.14
N LEU A 190 6.18 4.04 -13.25
CA LEU A 190 4.94 4.79 -13.08
C LEU A 190 4.15 4.27 -11.87
N PHE A 191 3.85 5.16 -10.91
CA PHE A 191 3.01 4.86 -9.75
C PHE A 191 1.62 5.48 -9.92
N CYS A 192 0.59 4.65 -9.69
CA CYS A 192 -0.82 5.02 -9.64
C CYS A 192 -1.37 4.79 -8.22
N PRO A 193 -2.04 5.76 -7.59
CA PRO A 193 -2.57 5.62 -6.23
C PRO A 193 -3.90 4.86 -6.18
N GLY A 194 -3.99 3.75 -6.91
CA GLY A 194 -5.12 2.83 -7.00
C GLY A 194 -4.97 1.85 -8.15
N ASP A 195 -5.38 0.60 -7.93
CA ASP A 195 -5.23 -0.47 -8.92
C ASP A 195 -6.08 -0.24 -10.17
N LEU A 196 -7.25 0.36 -10.03
CA LEU A 196 -8.08 0.69 -11.19
C LEU A 196 -7.37 1.68 -12.15
N ARG A 197 -6.69 2.70 -11.59
CA ARG A 197 -5.91 3.63 -12.42
C ARG A 197 -4.71 2.95 -13.04
N ALA A 198 -4.04 2.07 -12.28
CA ALA A 198 -2.94 1.27 -12.79
C ALA A 198 -3.40 0.36 -13.96
N TRP A 199 -4.57 -0.24 -13.84
CA TRP A 199 -5.16 -1.05 -14.91
C TRP A 199 -5.48 -0.23 -16.15
N GLN A 200 -6.11 0.94 -15.99
CA GLN A 200 -6.37 1.87 -17.10
C GLN A 200 -5.08 2.27 -17.82
N VAL A 201 -4.02 2.58 -17.07
CA VAL A 201 -2.70 2.90 -17.63
C VAL A 201 -2.12 1.70 -18.39
N ALA A 202 -2.14 0.50 -17.80
CA ALA A 202 -1.63 -0.71 -18.46
C ALA A 202 -2.42 -1.05 -19.74
N THR A 203 -3.74 -0.83 -19.73
CA THR A 203 -4.60 -1.04 -20.90
C THR A 203 -4.24 -0.08 -22.03
N LEU A 204 -4.11 1.23 -21.72
CA LEU A 204 -3.68 2.21 -22.72
C LEU A 204 -2.27 1.95 -23.25
N CYS A 205 -1.32 1.56 -22.39
CA CYS A 205 0.02 1.17 -22.84
C CYS A 205 -0.07 0.05 -23.89
N ARG A 206 -0.89 -0.97 -23.63
CA ARG A 206 -1.07 -2.08 -24.58
C ARG A 206 -1.70 -1.63 -25.90
N GLU A 207 -2.71 -0.74 -25.85
CA GLU A 207 -3.37 -0.19 -27.04
C GLU A 207 -2.44 0.66 -27.90
N GLU A 208 -1.52 1.39 -27.26
CA GLU A 208 -0.50 2.23 -27.91
C GLU A 208 0.79 1.47 -28.25
N GLY A 209 0.85 0.15 -28.01
CA GLY A 209 2.04 -0.66 -28.28
C GLY A 209 3.22 -0.41 -27.34
N ILE A 210 3.00 0.22 -26.18
CA ILE A 210 4.02 0.47 -25.17
C ILE A 210 4.19 -0.79 -24.31
N ASP A 211 5.40 -1.32 -24.23
CA ASP A 211 5.70 -2.56 -23.48
C ASP A 211 5.66 -2.31 -21.96
N VAL A 212 4.77 -3.05 -21.28
CA VAL A 212 4.74 -3.13 -19.81
C VAL A 212 5.30 -4.51 -19.42
N PRO A 213 6.38 -4.58 -18.66
CA PRO A 213 7.03 -3.52 -17.86
C PRO A 213 8.29 -2.87 -18.47
N ARG A 214 8.73 -3.26 -19.69
CA ARG A 214 10.07 -2.87 -20.18
C ARG A 214 10.20 -1.39 -20.50
N GLU A 215 9.17 -0.80 -21.11
CA GLU A 215 9.16 0.62 -21.41
C GLU A 215 8.48 1.44 -20.32
N VAL A 216 7.36 0.94 -19.75
CA VAL A 216 6.66 1.53 -18.62
C VAL A 216 6.34 0.46 -17.58
N ALA A 217 7.02 0.49 -16.44
CA ALA A 217 6.67 -0.35 -15.31
C ALA A 217 5.55 0.30 -14.50
N VAL A 218 4.46 -0.41 -14.23
CA VAL A 218 3.25 0.13 -13.60
C VAL A 218 3.03 -0.49 -12.22
N LEU A 219 2.91 0.36 -11.18
CA LEU A 219 2.60 -0.03 -9.81
C LEU A 219 1.28 0.58 -9.37
N GLY A 220 0.40 -0.23 -8.79
CA GLY A 220 -0.88 0.16 -8.20
C GLY A 220 -0.84 0.32 -6.68
N LEU A 221 -2.01 0.51 -6.11
CA LEU A 221 -2.31 0.52 -4.67
C LEU A 221 -3.68 -0.12 -4.46
N ASP A 222 -3.88 -0.79 -3.37
CA ASP A 222 -5.03 -1.51 -2.82
C ASP A 222 -4.90 -3.02 -2.88
N ASN A 223 -4.04 -3.57 -3.74
CA ASN A 223 -3.83 -5.01 -3.95
C ASN A 223 -5.15 -5.76 -4.21
N ASP A 224 -6.07 -5.14 -4.96
CA ASP A 224 -7.33 -5.77 -5.37
C ASP A 224 -7.03 -6.94 -6.32
N LEU A 225 -7.21 -8.17 -5.83
CA LEU A 225 -6.85 -9.40 -6.55
C LEU A 225 -7.61 -9.55 -7.87
N LEU A 226 -8.86 -9.04 -7.96
CA LEU A 226 -9.65 -9.10 -9.19
C LEU A 226 -9.05 -8.16 -10.25
N ILE A 227 -8.76 -6.92 -9.89
CA ILE A 227 -8.19 -5.92 -10.80
C ILE A 227 -6.76 -6.32 -11.17
N CYS A 228 -5.93 -6.63 -10.18
CA CYS A 228 -4.54 -7.01 -10.41
C CYS A 228 -4.40 -8.27 -11.27
N GLY A 229 -5.28 -9.27 -11.06
CA GLY A 229 -5.28 -10.53 -11.80
C GLY A 229 -5.85 -10.42 -13.21
N ALA A 230 -6.84 -9.56 -13.42
CA ALA A 230 -7.45 -9.34 -14.74
C ALA A 230 -6.57 -8.51 -15.68
N ALA A 231 -5.70 -7.67 -15.14
CA ALA A 231 -4.80 -6.84 -15.93
C ALA A 231 -3.78 -7.65 -16.76
N ARG A 232 -3.38 -7.11 -17.90
CA ARG A 232 -2.37 -7.69 -18.80
C ARG A 232 -1.27 -6.66 -19.07
N PRO A 233 -0.05 -6.88 -18.51
CA PRO A 233 0.37 -7.94 -17.59
C PRO A 233 -0.26 -7.77 -16.19
N MET A 234 -0.25 -8.85 -15.36
CA MET A 234 -0.75 -8.81 -13.97
C MET A 234 -0.09 -7.68 -13.18
N LEU A 235 -0.89 -6.87 -12.48
CA LEU A 235 -0.42 -5.67 -11.79
C LEU A 235 0.28 -5.97 -10.47
N SER A 236 1.45 -5.39 -10.32
CA SER A 236 2.08 -5.16 -9.02
C SER A 236 1.31 -4.08 -8.28
N SER A 237 1.11 -4.27 -6.99
CA SER A 237 0.36 -3.33 -6.17
C SER A 237 0.89 -3.26 -4.74
N ILE A 238 0.72 -2.11 -4.10
CA ILE A 238 1.00 -1.94 -2.68
C ILE A 238 -0.22 -2.42 -1.91
N ASP A 239 0.00 -3.30 -0.94
CA ASP A 239 -1.01 -3.73 0.01
C ASP A 239 -1.09 -2.72 1.16
N PRO A 240 -2.21 -2.00 1.33
CA PRO A 240 -2.37 -0.97 2.35
C PRO A 240 -2.55 -1.53 3.77
N ASN A 241 -2.56 -2.85 3.97
CA ASN A 241 -2.82 -3.55 5.23
C ASN A 241 -4.25 -3.33 5.74
N THR A 242 -5.20 -3.51 4.86
CA THR A 242 -6.60 -3.09 5.06
C THR A 242 -7.29 -3.85 6.19
N ARG A 243 -7.02 -5.15 6.37
CA ARG A 243 -7.57 -5.94 7.49
C ARG A 243 -7.13 -5.41 8.84
N GLU A 244 -5.86 -5.01 8.96
CA GLU A 244 -5.32 -4.42 10.18
C GLU A 244 -5.94 -3.04 10.48
N ILE A 245 -6.24 -2.25 9.44
CA ILE A 245 -6.99 -0.99 9.60
C ILE A 245 -8.36 -1.27 10.18
N GLY A 246 -9.08 -2.28 9.66
CA GLY A 246 -10.39 -2.71 10.15
C GLY A 246 -10.34 -3.19 11.60
N ARG A 247 -9.37 -4.04 11.94
CA ARG A 247 -9.14 -4.53 13.30
C ARG A 247 -8.84 -3.39 14.28
N THR A 248 -7.88 -2.53 13.94
CA THR A 248 -7.52 -1.36 14.78
C THR A 248 -8.70 -0.40 14.96
N ALA A 249 -9.55 -0.26 13.95
CA ALA A 249 -10.77 0.55 14.06
C ALA A 249 -11.75 -0.06 15.06
N ALA A 250 -11.94 -1.37 15.04
CA ALA A 250 -12.81 -2.07 15.98
C ALA A 250 -12.27 -1.99 17.41
N GLU A 251 -10.98 -2.22 17.62
CA GLU A 251 -10.30 -2.04 18.93
C GLU A 251 -10.46 -0.62 19.46
N THR A 252 -10.28 0.39 18.58
CA THR A 252 -10.43 1.80 18.95
C THR A 252 -11.86 2.10 19.35
N LEU A 253 -12.86 1.61 18.61
CA LEU A 253 -14.27 1.81 18.93
C LEU A 253 -14.65 1.12 20.25
N ALA A 254 -14.18 -0.10 20.48
CA ALA A 254 -14.41 -0.83 21.74
C ALA A 254 -13.93 -0.01 22.94
N GLY A 255 -12.68 0.48 22.89
CA GLY A 255 -12.14 1.32 23.95
C GLY A 255 -12.94 2.60 24.18
N MET A 256 -13.48 3.24 23.10
CA MET A 256 -14.33 4.43 23.21
C MET A 256 -15.72 4.13 23.80
N MET A 257 -16.29 2.95 23.52
CA MET A 257 -17.59 2.55 24.09
C MET A 257 -17.49 2.17 25.57
N GLU A 258 -16.37 1.58 25.98
CA GLU A 258 -16.14 1.10 27.36
C GLU A 258 -15.66 2.23 28.29
N ASN A 259 -14.71 3.02 27.82
CA ASN A 259 -14.00 4.02 28.66
C ASN A 259 -14.44 5.46 28.38
N GLY A 260 -15.41 5.64 27.49
CA GLY A 260 -15.84 6.96 27.03
C GLY A 260 -14.94 7.55 25.95
N VAL A 261 -15.44 8.61 25.31
CA VAL A 261 -14.71 9.32 24.24
C VAL A 261 -13.66 10.24 24.87
N PRO A 262 -12.36 10.06 24.56
CA PRO A 262 -11.32 10.91 25.13
C PRO A 262 -11.42 12.36 24.62
N ALA A 263 -11.01 13.33 25.43
CA ALA A 263 -11.00 14.76 25.07
C ALA A 263 -10.05 15.03 23.88
N LYS A 264 -8.91 14.30 23.83
CA LYS A 264 -7.96 14.37 22.70
C LYS A 264 -8.37 13.39 21.60
N GLN A 265 -8.43 13.88 20.38
CA GLN A 265 -8.76 13.03 19.23
C GLN A 265 -7.74 11.90 19.05
N ILE A 266 -8.24 10.69 18.92
CA ILE A 266 -7.43 9.51 18.57
C ILE A 266 -7.17 9.54 17.06
N VAL A 267 -5.90 9.46 16.66
CA VAL A 267 -5.49 9.27 15.27
C VAL A 267 -4.50 8.10 15.21
N ARG A 268 -4.87 7.05 14.50
CA ARG A 268 -4.00 5.89 14.26
C ARG A 268 -3.71 5.76 12.77
N GLN A 269 -2.45 5.54 12.44
CA GLN A 269 -1.98 5.36 11.07
C GLN A 269 -1.34 3.98 10.93
N ILE A 270 -1.88 3.18 10.03
CA ILE A 270 -1.43 1.80 9.80
C ILE A 270 -0.51 1.79 8.59
N PRO A 271 0.73 1.30 8.74
CA PRO A 271 1.65 1.20 7.62
C PRO A 271 1.20 0.11 6.63
N PRO A 272 1.53 0.27 5.32
CA PRO A 272 1.26 -0.76 4.32
C PRO A 272 2.06 -2.03 4.62
N SER A 273 1.51 -3.20 4.29
CA SER A 273 2.18 -4.50 4.46
C SER A 273 3.42 -4.62 3.56
N GLY A 274 3.37 -4.06 2.34
CA GLY A 274 4.46 -4.11 1.39
C GLY A 274 4.01 -3.99 -0.06
N VAL A 275 4.93 -4.23 -0.99
CA VAL A 275 4.62 -4.36 -2.42
C VAL A 275 4.44 -5.84 -2.76
N VAL A 276 3.29 -6.18 -3.32
CA VAL A 276 3.04 -7.46 -3.96
C VAL A 276 3.47 -7.34 -5.43
N ALA A 277 4.73 -7.72 -5.69
CA ALA A 277 5.30 -7.64 -7.03
C ALA A 277 4.70 -8.72 -7.94
N ARG A 278 4.27 -8.29 -9.13
CA ARG A 278 3.78 -9.12 -10.25
C ARG A 278 4.42 -8.65 -11.56
N ALA A 279 3.95 -9.17 -12.68
CA ALA A 279 4.56 -8.94 -13.98
C ALA A 279 4.72 -7.47 -14.38
N SER A 280 3.82 -6.57 -13.96
CA SER A 280 3.86 -5.16 -14.40
C SER A 280 5.02 -4.32 -13.86
N THR A 281 5.81 -4.83 -12.91
CA THR A 281 7.06 -4.21 -12.44
C THR A 281 8.23 -5.18 -12.43
N GLU A 282 8.09 -6.35 -13.05
CA GLU A 282 9.12 -7.39 -13.07
C GLU A 282 10.17 -7.13 -14.14
N THR A 283 10.83 -6.01 -14.02
CA THR A 283 11.95 -5.64 -14.86
C THR A 283 12.98 -4.82 -14.08
N VAL A 284 14.23 -4.94 -14.50
CA VAL A 284 15.32 -4.02 -14.16
C VAL A 284 15.85 -3.51 -15.49
N PRO A 285 15.93 -2.19 -15.70
CA PRO A 285 16.30 -1.62 -17.01
C PRO A 285 17.81 -1.71 -17.27
N VAL A 286 18.30 -2.93 -17.42
CA VAL A 286 19.71 -3.22 -17.71
C VAL A 286 19.81 -4.32 -18.79
N GLU A 287 20.86 -4.20 -19.60
CA GLU A 287 21.21 -5.23 -20.59
C GLU A 287 22.49 -5.98 -20.16
N PRO A 288 22.64 -7.23 -20.54
CA PRO A 288 21.70 -8.06 -21.31
C PRO A 288 20.55 -8.61 -20.43
N LYS A 289 19.47 -9.09 -21.06
CA LYS A 289 18.23 -9.57 -20.41
C LYS A 289 18.49 -10.55 -19.26
N TRP A 290 19.41 -11.53 -19.42
CA TRP A 290 19.73 -12.48 -18.35
C TRP A 290 20.26 -11.79 -17.07
N LEU A 291 20.90 -10.63 -17.20
CA LEU A 291 21.39 -9.85 -16.07
C LEU A 291 20.22 -9.14 -15.37
N ALA A 292 19.25 -8.63 -16.12
CA ALA A 292 18.00 -8.14 -15.58
C ALA A 292 17.24 -9.23 -14.83
N ASP A 293 17.10 -10.42 -15.42
CA ASP A 293 16.43 -11.57 -14.82
C ASP A 293 17.12 -12.00 -13.50
N ALA A 294 18.48 -12.03 -13.47
CA ALA A 294 19.24 -12.32 -12.27
C ALA A 294 19.04 -11.26 -11.16
N ALA A 295 19.00 -9.98 -11.52
CA ALA A 295 18.74 -8.91 -10.57
C ALA A 295 17.30 -8.97 -10.02
N ILE A 296 16.32 -9.27 -10.85
CA ILE A 296 14.93 -9.52 -10.42
C ILE A 296 14.85 -10.72 -9.48
N TYR A 297 15.62 -11.79 -9.78
CA TYR A 297 15.68 -12.96 -8.90
C TYR A 297 16.16 -12.58 -7.49
N VAL A 298 17.22 -11.76 -7.39
CA VAL A 298 17.73 -11.24 -6.10
C VAL A 298 16.62 -10.49 -5.37
N LEU A 299 15.97 -9.51 -6.02
CA LEU A 299 14.93 -8.68 -5.39
C LEU A 299 13.72 -9.47 -4.88
N ARG A 300 13.34 -10.54 -5.61
CA ARG A 300 12.19 -11.39 -5.25
C ARG A 300 12.48 -12.39 -4.13
N ASN A 301 13.68 -12.92 -4.11
CA ASN A 301 13.97 -14.14 -3.35
C ASN A 301 14.97 -13.94 -2.20
N ALA A 302 15.65 -12.79 -2.10
CA ALA A 302 16.56 -12.50 -1.00
C ALA A 302 15.87 -12.69 0.36
N LYS A 303 14.68 -12.12 0.54
CA LYS A 303 13.86 -12.24 1.76
C LYS A 303 13.26 -13.64 1.99
N LYS A 304 13.33 -14.54 1.01
CA LYS A 304 12.94 -15.95 1.11
C LYS A 304 14.13 -16.85 1.42
N GLY A 305 15.31 -16.28 1.68
CA GLY A 305 16.52 -17.03 2.03
C GLY A 305 17.38 -17.45 0.85
N ALA A 306 17.11 -16.97 -0.39
CA ALA A 306 17.90 -17.32 -1.57
C ALA A 306 19.41 -17.05 -1.38
N ASN A 307 20.25 -17.90 -1.92
CA ASN A 307 21.69 -17.78 -1.92
C ASN A 307 22.25 -17.44 -3.32
N ALA A 308 23.56 -17.24 -3.43
CA ALA A 308 24.18 -16.85 -4.70
C ALA A 308 24.06 -17.93 -5.78
N SER A 309 24.09 -19.21 -5.42
CA SER A 309 23.96 -20.32 -6.38
C SER A 309 22.59 -20.30 -7.06
N ASP A 310 21.54 -19.95 -6.32
CA ASP A 310 20.19 -19.82 -6.86
C ASP A 310 20.13 -18.71 -7.93
N VAL A 311 20.84 -17.59 -7.69
CA VAL A 311 20.91 -16.47 -8.66
C VAL A 311 21.67 -16.86 -9.91
N PHE A 312 22.77 -17.63 -9.79
CA PHE A 312 23.54 -18.12 -10.94
C PHE A 312 22.73 -19.09 -11.79
N ALA A 313 21.99 -19.99 -11.14
CA ALA A 313 21.07 -20.91 -11.81
C ALA A 313 19.97 -20.13 -12.57
N ALA A 314 19.36 -19.14 -11.93
CA ALA A 314 18.34 -18.30 -12.54
C ALA A 314 18.86 -17.48 -13.75
N ALA A 315 20.12 -17.06 -13.70
CA ALA A 315 20.77 -16.34 -14.81
C ALA A 315 21.09 -17.24 -16.01
N GLY A 316 21.19 -18.56 -15.82
CA GLY A 316 21.59 -19.50 -16.86
C GLY A 316 23.00 -19.24 -17.43
N LYS A 317 23.88 -18.65 -16.60
CA LYS A 317 25.25 -18.26 -16.96
C LYS A 317 26.25 -18.74 -15.90
N SER A 318 27.54 -18.84 -16.30
CA SER A 318 28.57 -19.24 -15.36
C SER A 318 28.71 -18.27 -14.18
N HIS A 319 29.13 -18.76 -13.01
CA HIS A 319 29.42 -17.98 -11.82
C HIS A 319 30.29 -16.74 -12.12
N THR A 320 31.37 -16.93 -12.87
CA THR A 320 32.31 -15.85 -13.24
C THR A 320 31.62 -14.78 -14.08
N THR A 321 30.83 -15.19 -15.09
CA THR A 321 30.09 -14.27 -15.97
C THR A 321 29.11 -13.41 -15.19
N VAL A 322 28.30 -14.03 -14.31
CA VAL A 322 27.32 -13.31 -13.51
C VAL A 322 28.01 -12.38 -12.51
N THR A 323 29.00 -12.86 -11.78
CA THR A 323 29.72 -12.06 -10.77
C THR A 323 30.39 -10.84 -11.38
N HIS A 324 31.05 -11.00 -12.54
CA HIS A 324 31.67 -9.89 -13.25
C HIS A 324 30.65 -8.86 -13.75
N ALA A 325 29.57 -9.32 -14.39
CA ALA A 325 28.52 -8.45 -14.89
C ALA A 325 27.80 -7.69 -13.75
N PHE A 326 27.51 -8.37 -12.63
CA PHE A 326 26.92 -7.73 -11.45
C PHE A 326 27.81 -6.59 -10.91
N ARG A 327 29.11 -6.87 -10.72
CA ARG A 327 30.04 -5.82 -10.25
C ARG A 327 30.14 -4.64 -11.21
N ARG A 328 30.23 -4.92 -12.52
CA ARG A 328 30.32 -3.87 -13.54
C ARG A 328 29.06 -3.01 -13.62
N THR A 329 27.86 -3.63 -13.54
CA THR A 329 26.58 -2.96 -13.78
C THR A 329 25.99 -2.38 -12.48
N PHE A 330 26.09 -3.11 -11.37
CA PHE A 330 25.47 -2.73 -10.10
C PHE A 330 26.48 -2.21 -9.04
N GLY A 331 27.77 -2.32 -9.30
CA GLY A 331 28.84 -1.93 -8.35
C GLY A 331 28.96 -2.84 -7.13
N THR A 332 28.33 -4.02 -7.16
CA THR A 332 28.23 -4.95 -6.03
C THR A 332 28.29 -6.40 -6.51
N SER A 333 28.71 -7.32 -5.65
CA SER A 333 28.62 -8.75 -5.93
C SER A 333 27.19 -9.27 -5.72
N VAL A 334 26.89 -10.47 -6.23
CA VAL A 334 25.58 -11.13 -6.02
C VAL A 334 25.30 -11.36 -4.52
N VAL A 335 26.34 -11.75 -3.76
CA VAL A 335 26.25 -11.99 -2.30
C VAL A 335 25.89 -10.69 -1.56
N GLU A 336 26.59 -9.61 -1.89
CA GLU A 336 26.31 -8.27 -1.32
C GLU A 336 24.92 -7.77 -1.72
N ALA A 337 24.48 -8.01 -2.97
CA ALA A 337 23.16 -7.63 -3.43
C ALA A 337 22.05 -8.35 -2.63
N LEU A 338 22.20 -9.66 -2.39
CA LEU A 338 21.30 -10.44 -1.54
C LEU A 338 21.28 -9.91 -0.09
N ALA A 339 22.47 -9.64 0.46
CA ALA A 339 22.60 -9.11 1.82
C ALA A 339 21.95 -7.72 1.94
N ASN A 340 22.17 -6.83 0.97
CA ASN A 340 21.57 -5.49 0.94
C ASN A 340 20.05 -5.57 0.84
N ALA A 341 19.50 -6.41 -0.03
CA ALA A 341 18.06 -6.59 -0.16
C ALA A 341 17.41 -7.07 1.14
N ARG A 342 18.04 -7.97 1.89
CA ARG A 342 17.60 -8.38 3.23
C ARG A 342 17.67 -7.26 4.25
N LEU A 343 18.76 -6.50 4.25
CA LEU A 343 18.95 -5.36 5.17
C LEU A 343 17.92 -4.25 4.90
N ASP A 344 17.60 -3.97 3.66
CA ASP A 344 16.64 -2.93 3.28
C ASP A 344 15.23 -3.33 3.69
N GLU A 345 14.84 -4.61 3.53
CA GLU A 345 13.58 -5.13 4.07
C GLU A 345 13.54 -5.06 5.60
N ALA A 346 14.62 -5.41 6.28
CA ALA A 346 14.71 -5.28 7.74
C ALA A 346 14.58 -3.82 8.20
N CYS A 347 15.23 -2.88 7.53
CA CYS A 347 15.08 -1.44 7.80
C CYS A 347 13.65 -0.97 7.62
N ARG A 348 12.95 -1.44 6.58
CA ARG A 348 11.54 -1.14 6.34
C ARG A 348 10.69 -1.64 7.50
N LEU A 349 10.81 -2.91 7.88
CA LEU A 349 10.04 -3.52 8.97
C LEU A 349 10.33 -2.84 10.33
N LEU A 350 11.59 -2.51 10.61
CA LEU A 350 11.97 -1.79 11.84
C LEU A 350 11.33 -0.41 11.94
N ARG A 351 11.23 0.30 10.83
CA ARG A 351 10.67 1.65 10.75
C ARG A 351 9.14 1.65 10.80
N ASP A 352 8.53 0.69 10.10
CA ASP A 352 7.10 0.72 9.79
C ASP A 352 6.25 -0.16 10.72
N THR A 353 6.89 -1.00 11.59
CA THR A 353 6.17 -1.96 12.45
C THR A 353 6.76 -2.05 13.87
N ASP A 354 5.93 -2.55 14.81
CA ASP A 354 6.34 -2.87 16.18
C ASP A 354 6.79 -4.33 16.36
N MET A 355 6.96 -5.09 15.26
CA MET A 355 7.35 -6.50 15.30
C MET A 355 8.62 -6.71 16.14
N ASP A 356 8.68 -7.85 16.83
CA ASP A 356 9.88 -8.29 17.53
C ASP A 356 11.03 -8.63 16.55
N MET A 357 12.24 -8.68 17.08
CA MET A 357 13.44 -8.86 16.26
C MET A 357 13.51 -10.24 15.58
N GLY A 358 12.94 -11.28 16.22
CA GLY A 358 12.88 -12.62 15.64
C GLY A 358 11.99 -12.68 14.42
N ARG A 359 10.82 -12.05 14.49
CA ARG A 359 9.87 -11.97 13.36
C ARG A 359 10.41 -11.13 12.21
N ILE A 360 11.09 -10.01 12.51
CA ILE A 360 11.76 -9.20 11.48
C ILE A 360 12.87 -9.99 10.80
N ALA A 361 13.70 -10.73 11.56
CA ALA A 361 14.74 -11.58 11.00
C ALA A 361 14.15 -12.59 10.00
N ALA A 362 13.11 -13.32 10.40
CA ALA A 362 12.44 -14.31 9.55
C ALA A 362 11.85 -13.71 8.28
N LEU A 363 11.13 -12.61 8.39
CA LEU A 363 10.51 -11.91 7.24
C LEU A 363 11.52 -11.25 6.30
N SER A 364 12.73 -10.98 6.80
CA SER A 364 13.82 -10.41 6.00
C SER A 364 14.76 -11.48 5.41
N GLY A 365 14.45 -12.77 5.59
CA GLY A 365 15.21 -13.89 5.00
C GLY A 365 16.47 -14.27 5.75
N TYR A 366 16.53 -14.00 7.06
CA TYR A 366 17.60 -14.48 7.93
C TYR A 366 17.21 -15.78 8.62
N THR A 367 18.17 -16.68 8.77
CA THR A 367 17.97 -18.01 9.38
C THR A 367 17.83 -17.95 10.90
N SER A 368 18.36 -16.91 11.55
CA SER A 368 18.25 -16.69 12.99
C SER A 368 18.29 -15.21 13.36
N ALA A 369 17.69 -14.88 14.51
CA ALA A 369 17.73 -13.53 15.07
C ALA A 369 19.17 -13.08 15.41
N SER A 370 20.02 -13.99 15.89
CA SER A 370 21.42 -13.68 16.22
C SER A 370 22.22 -13.30 14.97
N TYR A 371 22.08 -14.06 13.89
CA TYR A 371 22.73 -13.76 12.61
C TYR A 371 22.19 -12.45 12.01
N PHE A 372 20.90 -12.21 12.10
CA PHE A 372 20.28 -10.93 11.72
C PHE A 372 20.91 -9.75 12.47
N MET A 373 20.98 -9.83 13.80
CA MET A 373 21.51 -8.73 14.63
C MET A 373 22.97 -8.40 14.29
N GLN A 374 23.80 -9.43 14.09
CA GLN A 374 25.19 -9.27 13.69
C GLN A 374 25.32 -8.66 12.29
N SER A 375 24.60 -9.21 11.31
CA SER A 375 24.59 -8.76 9.91
C SER A 375 24.10 -7.31 9.80
N PHE A 376 23.01 -6.98 10.51
CA PHE A 376 22.45 -5.62 10.53
C PHE A 376 23.42 -4.60 11.12
N LYS A 377 24.04 -4.93 12.28
CA LYS A 377 25.05 -4.06 12.91
C LYS A 377 26.26 -3.85 12.00
N SER A 378 26.72 -4.89 11.31
CA SER A 378 27.80 -4.79 10.33
C SER A 378 27.44 -3.88 9.16
N GLY A 379 26.26 -4.07 8.57
CA GLY A 379 25.81 -3.35 7.36
C GLY A 379 25.36 -1.90 7.62
N LYS A 380 24.65 -1.64 8.72
CA LYS A 380 24.09 -0.30 9.04
C LYS A 380 24.86 0.44 10.12
N LYS A 381 25.97 -0.14 10.66
CA LYS A 381 26.83 0.44 11.71
C LYS A 381 26.13 0.78 13.03
N MET A 382 24.92 0.26 13.23
CA MET A 382 24.12 0.39 14.46
C MET A 382 23.24 -0.83 14.68
N SER A 383 22.80 -1.05 15.92
CA SER A 383 21.92 -2.17 16.21
C SER A 383 20.51 -1.95 15.65
N PRO A 384 19.73 -3.02 15.35
CA PRO A 384 18.34 -2.89 14.89
C PRO A 384 17.46 -2.05 15.82
N GLY A 385 17.64 -2.21 17.15
CA GLY A 385 16.91 -1.43 18.13
C GLY A 385 17.27 0.07 18.12
N ALA A 386 18.56 0.39 17.93
CA ALA A 386 19.00 1.78 17.78
C ALA A 386 18.46 2.39 16.47
N TRP A 387 18.47 1.61 15.40
CA TRP A 387 17.88 2.00 14.10
C TRP A 387 16.41 2.33 14.24
N ARG A 388 15.63 1.45 14.88
CA ARG A 388 14.19 1.68 15.11
C ARG A 388 13.93 3.01 15.81
N ARG A 389 14.68 3.32 16.87
CA ARG A 389 14.54 4.59 17.60
C ARG A 389 14.93 5.83 16.80
N ALA A 390 15.90 5.70 15.89
CA ALA A 390 16.43 6.84 15.13
C ALA A 390 15.59 7.18 13.87
N PHE A 391 14.89 6.20 13.30
CA PHE A 391 14.23 6.33 11.99
C PHE A 391 12.71 6.11 12.02
N ARG A 392 12.13 5.96 13.18
CA ARG A 392 10.71 5.91 13.44
C ARG A 392 10.20 7.26 13.97
#